data_19c553343771bfa128a5e4286c944d7c
#
_entry.id   19c553343771bfa128a5e4286c944d7c
#
_cell.length_a   1.000
_cell.length_b   1.000
_cell.length_c   1.000
_cell.angle_alpha   90.00
_cell.angle_beta   90.00
_cell.angle_gamma   90.00
#
_symmetry.space_group_name_H-M   'P 1'
#
loop_
_entity.id
_entity.type
_entity.pdbx_description
1 polymer ?
#
loop_
_entity_poly.entity_id
_entity_poly.type
_entity_poly.pdbx_seq_one_letter_code
_entity_poly.pdbx_strand_id
1 'polypeptide(L)'
;MFRQLFRKRFYFFIPIIIITAWLALHLLPASLSQLLPQSLPFSAPVKTADSKFRTYTRELFRQELSGNTLSLHYTLKNPSAYGIQEEDISLGSYNIDPEASCAAAENALSRLHTFNRRKLSSENQITYDILQYSFQSAKQNANYQWYEEPLSSLTGVQAQFPVLLSEYQFHTRDDIETYFKLLAEAPEYFNSLLQFETNKAKRGLFMSDSQVQAIIKECESFLNLQENNYLYSTFQTRISKLSLSKKERIKCIQKNESGLKKYVFPAYQNLIKGLQNLLGNGKYTGGLCQYPGGAGYYEHLVAEETGSSRSISELKSLIIRQMREDLAGLKKYYISNSSPSSDLYKTQGTKLSDTNPHSILASLQQKIKKDFPKAAKTEITIKYVDKEMEEYLSPAFFMIPAIDDTKNNTIYLNRGHLPDDLSLYTTLAHEGYPGHLYQTTYFAARKPDPIRTIFSFGGYTEGWATYCEMLSYYYAPVDKTYAAMAQKNTSLILGLYSLADIGIHHEGWGLSETTTFFRSHGITDTDSIREIYDLIISDPANYLKYYVGFLEFLELKKAAVEKWDSHFSQQRFHKAVLDIGPAPFEILRGFTLSANN
;
A
#
# COMPACT_ATOMS: atom_id res chain seq x y z
N MET A 1 28.94 -2.61 17.68
CA MET A 1 27.74 -1.97 18.17
C MET A 1 26.57 -2.18 17.22
N PHE A 2 26.66 -1.87 15.94
CA PHE A 2 25.68 -2.22 14.91
C PHE A 2 25.32 -3.73 14.88
N ARG A 3 26.26 -4.64 15.12
CA ARG A 3 26.07 -6.11 15.08
C ARG A 3 24.98 -6.68 16.01
N GLN A 4 24.70 -6.05 17.16
CA GLN A 4 23.68 -6.59 18.10
C GLN A 4 22.29 -6.05 17.84
N LEU A 5 22.16 -4.85 17.26
CA LEU A 5 20.90 -4.25 16.86
C LEU A 5 20.33 -4.91 15.59
N PHE A 6 21.20 -5.36 14.67
CA PHE A 6 20.82 -5.97 13.41
C PHE A 6 20.30 -7.41 13.54
N ARG A 7 20.86 -8.25 14.42
CA ARG A 7 20.47 -9.67 14.55
C ARG A 7 19.01 -9.91 14.92
N LYS A 8 18.30 -8.92 15.50
CA LYS A 8 16.88 -9.04 15.89
C LYS A 8 15.91 -8.23 15.01
N ARG A 9 16.39 -7.42 14.07
CA ARG A 9 15.58 -6.48 13.30
C ARG A 9 15.44 -6.77 11.82
N PHE A 10 16.03 -7.84 11.33
CA PHE A 10 16.04 -8.18 9.90
C PHE A 10 14.65 -8.49 9.33
N TYR A 11 13.74 -9.01 10.16
CA TYR A 11 12.38 -9.32 9.77
C TYR A 11 11.42 -8.12 9.80
N PHE A 12 11.91 -6.92 10.14
CA PHE A 12 11.06 -5.74 10.39
C PHE A 12 10.69 -4.93 9.15
N PHE A 13 11.35 -5.14 8.04
CA PHE A 13 11.10 -4.39 6.80
C PHE A 13 10.55 -5.26 5.66
N ILE A 14 9.79 -6.29 6.00
CA ILE A 14 8.89 -6.88 5.00
C ILE A 14 7.82 -5.82 4.74
N PRO A 15 7.59 -5.43 3.48
CA PRO A 15 6.67 -4.35 3.16
C PRO A 15 5.29 -4.64 3.74
N ILE A 16 4.74 -3.67 4.45
CA ILE A 16 3.36 -3.68 4.91
C ILE A 16 2.50 -3.60 3.65
N ILE A 17 1.91 -4.72 3.28
CA ILE A 17 1.03 -4.80 2.14
C ILE A 17 -0.31 -4.20 2.57
N ILE A 18 -0.60 -3.01 2.10
CA ILE A 18 -1.96 -2.50 2.11
C ILE A 18 -2.69 -3.24 1.00
N ILE A 19 -3.37 -4.32 1.37
CA ILE A 19 -4.12 -5.20 0.47
C ILE A 19 -5.08 -4.42 -0.45
N THR A 20 -5.57 -3.29 0.02
CA THR A 20 -6.51 -2.44 -0.73
C THR A 20 -5.84 -1.46 -1.70
N ALA A 21 -4.60 -1.01 -1.43
CA ALA A 21 -3.87 -0.13 -2.34
C ALA A 21 -3.49 -0.85 -3.64
N TRP A 22 -3.17 -2.13 -3.54
CA TRP A 22 -2.85 -2.97 -4.69
C TRP A 22 -4.06 -3.18 -5.62
N LEU A 23 -5.28 -3.33 -5.08
CA LEU A 23 -6.52 -3.43 -5.86
C LEU A 23 -6.83 -2.15 -6.66
N ALA A 24 -6.41 -0.98 -6.18
CA ALA A 24 -6.69 0.30 -6.85
C ALA A 24 -5.70 0.63 -7.99
N LEU A 25 -4.42 0.24 -7.85
CA LEU A 25 -3.38 0.59 -8.82
C LEU A 25 -3.43 -0.23 -10.13
N HIS A 26 -3.93 -1.46 -10.08
CA HIS A 26 -3.92 -2.37 -11.23
C HIS A 26 -5.26 -2.49 -11.95
N LEU A 27 -6.25 -1.69 -11.56
CA LEU A 27 -7.62 -1.76 -12.05
C LEU A 27 -8.09 -0.46 -12.70
N LEU A 28 -7.31 0.11 -13.63
CA LEU A 28 -7.90 0.96 -14.66
C LEU A 28 -8.44 0.00 -15.74
N PRO A 29 -9.73 -0.39 -15.68
CA PRO A 29 -10.25 -1.32 -16.64
C PRO A 29 -10.35 -0.67 -18.01
N ALA A 30 -10.21 -1.48 -19.04
CA ALA A 30 -10.52 -1.15 -20.43
C ALA A 30 -11.97 -0.62 -20.65
N SER A 31 -12.79 -0.57 -19.61
CA SER A 31 -14.18 -0.12 -19.61
C SER A 31 -14.41 1.40 -19.86
N LEU A 32 -13.36 2.23 -19.84
CA LEU A 32 -13.48 3.64 -20.22
C LEU A 32 -13.92 3.89 -21.68
N SER A 33 -13.95 2.86 -22.51
CA SER A 33 -14.24 2.97 -23.94
C SER A 33 -15.75 3.01 -24.31
N GLN A 34 -16.69 2.76 -23.39
CA GLN A 34 -18.12 2.62 -23.71
C GLN A 34 -19.01 3.78 -23.21
N LEU A 35 -18.64 5.00 -23.43
CA LEU A 35 -19.49 6.15 -23.09
C LEU A 35 -20.20 6.72 -24.33
N LEU A 36 -21.32 6.12 -24.72
CA LEU A 36 -22.28 6.76 -25.62
C LEU A 36 -23.18 7.75 -24.86
N PRO A 37 -23.48 8.93 -25.43
CA PRO A 37 -24.33 9.91 -24.75
C PRO A 37 -25.80 9.46 -24.79
N GLN A 38 -26.38 9.17 -23.63
CA GLN A 38 -27.83 9.09 -23.53
C GLN A 38 -28.40 10.51 -23.42
N SER A 39 -29.30 10.83 -24.33
CA SER A 39 -30.06 12.07 -24.38
C SER A 39 -30.98 12.21 -23.15
N LEU A 40 -30.82 13.29 -22.39
CA LEU A 40 -31.63 13.62 -21.22
C LEU A 40 -32.90 14.38 -21.66
N PRO A 41 -34.07 14.12 -21.02
CA PRO A 41 -35.29 14.88 -21.24
C PRO A 41 -35.29 16.19 -20.44
N PHE A 42 -36.12 17.08 -20.88
CA PHE A 42 -36.25 18.51 -20.60
C PHE A 42 -36.48 18.94 -19.15
N SER A 43 -35.94 20.15 -18.82
CA SER A 43 -36.23 21.03 -17.68
C SER A 43 -35.90 20.51 -16.27
N ALA A 44 -34.59 20.43 -15.96
CA ALA A 44 -34.10 20.44 -14.60
C ALA A 44 -33.52 21.84 -14.23
N PRO A 45 -33.53 22.27 -12.97
CA PRO A 45 -32.94 23.53 -12.54
C PRO A 45 -31.46 23.61 -13.00
N VAL A 46 -31.01 24.83 -13.35
CA VAL A 46 -29.65 25.03 -13.85
C VAL A 46 -28.65 24.49 -12.82
N LYS A 47 -28.03 23.34 -13.12
CA LYS A 47 -27.03 22.71 -12.25
C LYS A 47 -25.79 23.60 -12.16
N THR A 48 -25.33 23.89 -10.95
CA THR A 48 -24.06 24.61 -10.71
C THR A 48 -22.87 23.82 -11.30
N ALA A 49 -21.73 24.48 -11.48
CA ALA A 49 -20.49 23.81 -11.93
C ALA A 49 -20.13 22.64 -10.99
N ASP A 50 -20.20 22.84 -9.68
CA ASP A 50 -19.98 21.80 -8.68
C ASP A 50 -20.95 20.62 -8.80
N SER A 51 -22.24 20.90 -9.00
CA SER A 51 -23.23 19.84 -9.15
C SER A 51 -23.00 18.98 -10.39
N LYS A 52 -22.60 19.60 -11.52
CA LYS A 52 -22.25 18.87 -12.75
C LYS A 52 -21.00 18.04 -12.56
N PHE A 53 -19.99 18.61 -11.91
CA PHE A 53 -18.73 17.92 -11.62
C PHE A 53 -18.96 16.72 -10.68
N ARG A 54 -19.69 16.88 -9.59
CA ARG A 54 -20.05 15.77 -8.69
C ARG A 54 -20.88 14.68 -9.36
N THR A 55 -21.70 15.03 -10.36
CA THR A 55 -22.40 14.00 -11.15
C THR A 55 -21.40 13.17 -11.96
N TYR A 56 -20.43 13.84 -12.59
CA TYR A 56 -19.35 13.20 -13.34
C TYR A 56 -18.48 12.29 -12.46
N THR A 57 -18.03 12.78 -11.29
CA THR A 57 -17.17 11.99 -10.39
C THR A 57 -17.88 10.76 -9.82
N ARG A 58 -19.21 10.87 -9.54
CA ARG A 58 -20.00 9.72 -9.09
C ARG A 58 -20.19 8.68 -10.20
N GLU A 59 -20.37 9.12 -11.42
CA GLU A 59 -20.46 8.22 -12.57
C GLU A 59 -19.14 7.49 -12.78
N LEU A 60 -18.02 8.23 -12.75
CA LEU A 60 -16.68 7.66 -12.82
C LEU A 60 -16.45 6.62 -11.71
N PHE A 61 -16.79 6.95 -10.46
CA PHE A 61 -16.68 6.02 -9.33
C PHE A 61 -17.45 4.70 -9.55
N ARG A 62 -18.67 4.78 -10.09
CA ARG A 62 -19.45 3.56 -10.40
C ARG A 62 -18.78 2.73 -11.47
N GLN A 63 -18.31 3.36 -12.54
CA GLN A 63 -17.65 2.67 -13.66
C GLN A 63 -16.39 1.95 -13.20
N GLU A 64 -15.55 2.62 -12.42
CA GLU A 64 -14.33 2.03 -11.88
C GLU A 64 -14.59 0.78 -11.03
N LEU A 65 -15.61 0.81 -10.17
CA LEU A 65 -15.91 -0.30 -9.28
C LEU A 65 -16.70 -1.43 -9.93
N SER A 66 -17.46 -1.16 -11.00
CA SER A 66 -18.29 -2.19 -11.65
C SER A 66 -17.46 -3.25 -12.40
N GLY A 67 -16.19 -2.97 -12.69
CA GLY A 67 -15.31 -3.86 -13.46
C GLY A 67 -14.73 -5.04 -12.67
N ASN A 68 -14.74 -4.99 -11.33
CA ASN A 68 -14.15 -6.03 -10.48
C ASN A 68 -14.94 -6.20 -9.18
N THR A 69 -15.59 -7.34 -9.04
CA THR A 69 -16.46 -7.63 -7.88
C THR A 69 -15.69 -7.74 -6.57
N LEU A 70 -14.44 -8.22 -6.60
CA LEU A 70 -13.62 -8.31 -5.40
C LEU A 70 -13.23 -6.91 -4.89
N SER A 71 -12.83 -6.01 -5.80
CA SER A 71 -12.57 -4.60 -5.47
C SER A 71 -13.81 -3.89 -4.96
N LEU A 72 -14.96 -4.13 -5.60
CA LEU A 72 -16.25 -3.58 -5.17
C LEU A 72 -16.58 -4.01 -3.74
N HIS A 73 -16.42 -5.30 -3.43
CA HIS A 73 -16.68 -5.88 -2.11
C HIS A 73 -15.84 -5.24 -0.99
N TYR A 74 -14.55 -5.01 -1.26
CA TYR A 74 -13.67 -4.36 -0.27
C TYR A 74 -13.86 -2.86 -0.17
N THR A 75 -14.36 -2.22 -1.23
CA THR A 75 -14.59 -0.77 -1.24
C THR A 75 -15.93 -0.40 -0.64
N LEU A 76 -16.98 -1.19 -0.86
CA LEU A 76 -18.36 -0.89 -0.45
C LEU A 76 -19.00 -2.08 0.26
N LYS A 77 -19.56 -1.82 1.44
CA LYS A 77 -20.43 -2.77 2.14
C LYS A 77 -21.84 -2.81 1.53
N ASN A 78 -22.30 -1.68 0.99
CA ASN A 78 -23.62 -1.55 0.38
C ASN A 78 -23.53 -0.87 -1.00
N PRO A 79 -23.15 -1.60 -2.06
CA PRO A 79 -23.02 -1.07 -3.42
C PRO A 79 -24.28 -0.40 -3.95
N SER A 80 -25.46 -0.93 -3.60
CA SER A 80 -26.75 -0.40 -4.08
C SER A 80 -27.01 1.03 -3.60
N ALA A 81 -26.50 1.43 -2.43
CA ALA A 81 -26.59 2.81 -1.94
C ALA A 81 -25.84 3.82 -2.83
N TYR A 82 -24.87 3.34 -3.60
CA TYR A 82 -24.09 4.11 -4.58
C TYR A 82 -24.63 3.95 -6.02
N GLY A 83 -25.72 3.19 -6.19
CA GLY A 83 -26.32 2.92 -7.50
C GLY A 83 -25.52 1.94 -8.34
N ILE A 84 -24.77 1.05 -7.70
CA ILE A 84 -24.07 -0.07 -8.33
C ILE A 84 -24.89 -1.33 -8.10
N GLN A 85 -25.18 -2.06 -9.17
CA GLN A 85 -25.84 -3.37 -9.13
C GLN A 85 -24.81 -4.42 -9.54
N GLU A 86 -24.73 -5.51 -8.78
CA GLU A 86 -23.85 -6.65 -9.08
C GLU A 86 -24.56 -7.56 -10.09
N GLU A 87 -24.58 -7.17 -11.35
CA GLU A 87 -25.21 -7.97 -12.41
C GLU A 87 -24.26 -9.07 -12.90
N ASP A 88 -23.00 -8.71 -13.14
CA ASP A 88 -21.95 -9.62 -13.62
C ASP A 88 -20.84 -9.76 -12.58
N ILE A 89 -20.64 -10.98 -12.09
CA ILE A 89 -19.56 -11.28 -11.15
C ILE A 89 -18.28 -11.53 -11.95
N SER A 90 -17.24 -10.74 -11.66
CA SER A 90 -15.95 -10.81 -12.37
C SER A 90 -14.79 -10.46 -11.45
N LEU A 91 -13.66 -11.14 -11.65
CA LEU A 91 -12.35 -10.74 -11.13
C LEU A 91 -11.63 -9.72 -12.04
N GLY A 92 -12.23 -9.39 -13.18
CA GLY A 92 -11.56 -8.65 -14.24
C GLY A 92 -10.58 -9.53 -15.02
N SER A 93 -9.75 -8.89 -15.82
CA SER A 93 -8.66 -9.54 -16.54
C SER A 93 -7.46 -8.62 -16.60
N TYR A 94 -6.27 -9.18 -16.65
CA TYR A 94 -5.07 -8.36 -16.82
C TYR A 94 -5.00 -7.82 -18.25
N ASN A 95 -4.82 -6.50 -18.36
CA ASN A 95 -4.87 -5.84 -19.67
C ASN A 95 -3.59 -6.11 -20.47
N ILE A 96 -3.77 -6.41 -21.76
CA ILE A 96 -2.70 -6.68 -22.73
C ILE A 96 -2.72 -5.72 -23.92
N ASP A 97 -3.47 -4.62 -23.84
CA ASP A 97 -3.64 -3.63 -24.91
C ASP A 97 -3.25 -2.22 -24.43
N PRO A 98 -1.95 -1.84 -24.53
CA PRO A 98 -1.48 -0.51 -24.15
C PRO A 98 -2.13 0.63 -24.93
N GLU A 99 -2.50 0.40 -26.20
CA GLU A 99 -3.11 1.43 -27.05
C GLU A 99 -4.52 1.77 -26.55
N ALA A 100 -5.29 0.74 -26.19
CA ALA A 100 -6.62 0.92 -25.60
C ALA A 100 -6.52 1.64 -24.25
N SER A 101 -5.52 1.31 -23.39
CA SER A 101 -5.27 2.00 -22.12
C SER A 101 -4.94 3.48 -22.32
N CYS A 102 -4.05 3.78 -23.27
CA CYS A 102 -3.68 5.16 -23.60
C CYS A 102 -4.90 5.96 -24.08
N ALA A 103 -5.67 5.40 -25.01
CA ALA A 103 -6.87 6.03 -25.56
C ALA A 103 -7.94 6.27 -24.47
N ALA A 104 -8.12 5.34 -23.53
CA ALA A 104 -9.01 5.47 -22.40
C ALA A 104 -8.60 6.64 -21.49
N ALA A 105 -7.31 6.74 -21.14
CA ALA A 105 -6.77 7.82 -20.33
C ALA A 105 -6.90 9.18 -21.03
N GLU A 106 -6.67 9.26 -22.34
CA GLU A 106 -6.86 10.49 -23.13
C GLU A 106 -8.33 10.93 -23.18
N ASN A 107 -9.26 9.99 -23.32
CA ASN A 107 -10.67 10.28 -23.27
C ASN A 107 -11.11 10.81 -21.89
N ALA A 108 -10.59 10.20 -20.81
CA ALA A 108 -10.83 10.64 -19.45
C ALA A 108 -10.33 12.07 -19.20
N LEU A 109 -9.11 12.39 -19.66
CA LEU A 109 -8.54 13.75 -19.61
C LEU A 109 -9.40 14.74 -20.40
N SER A 110 -9.79 14.37 -21.63
CA SER A 110 -10.61 15.22 -22.48
C SER A 110 -11.95 15.56 -21.82
N ARG A 111 -12.60 14.58 -21.20
CA ARG A 111 -13.85 14.79 -20.43
C ARG A 111 -13.61 15.65 -19.20
N LEU A 112 -12.55 15.42 -18.43
CA LEU A 112 -12.21 16.23 -17.27
C LEU A 112 -12.02 17.71 -17.67
N HIS A 113 -11.34 17.97 -18.79
CA HIS A 113 -11.06 19.33 -19.28
C HIS A 113 -12.32 20.08 -19.77
N THR A 114 -13.48 19.43 -19.91
CA THR A 114 -14.75 20.14 -20.16
C THR A 114 -15.22 20.96 -18.96
N PHE A 115 -14.68 20.68 -17.76
CA PHE A 115 -14.99 21.42 -16.54
C PHE A 115 -14.01 22.57 -16.34
N ASN A 116 -14.55 23.77 -16.03
CA ASN A 116 -13.71 24.91 -15.68
C ASN A 116 -13.32 24.83 -14.19
N ARG A 117 -12.08 24.39 -13.90
CA ARG A 117 -11.55 24.24 -12.55
C ARG A 117 -11.77 25.48 -11.67
N ARG A 118 -11.61 26.71 -12.22
CA ARG A 118 -11.76 27.97 -11.46
C ARG A 118 -13.19 28.24 -10.97
N LYS A 119 -14.19 27.57 -11.54
CA LYS A 119 -15.59 27.67 -11.15
C LYS A 119 -16.01 26.60 -10.12
N LEU A 120 -15.09 25.71 -9.75
CA LEU A 120 -15.29 24.66 -8.76
C LEU A 120 -14.98 25.17 -7.36
N SER A 121 -15.66 24.62 -6.36
CA SER A 121 -15.30 24.82 -4.95
C SER A 121 -13.90 24.27 -4.67
N SER A 122 -13.26 24.70 -3.59
CA SER A 122 -11.91 24.24 -3.20
C SER A 122 -11.84 22.72 -3.10
N GLU A 123 -12.84 22.06 -2.52
CA GLU A 123 -12.92 20.60 -2.44
C GLU A 123 -12.94 19.93 -3.81
N ASN A 124 -13.77 20.46 -4.74
CA ASN A 124 -13.86 19.95 -6.09
C ASN A 124 -12.61 20.30 -6.94
N GLN A 125 -11.91 21.40 -6.63
CA GLN A 125 -10.62 21.69 -7.25
C GLN A 125 -9.55 20.66 -6.86
N ILE A 126 -9.49 20.25 -5.59
CA ILE A 126 -8.61 19.17 -5.14
C ILE A 126 -8.93 17.88 -5.91
N THR A 127 -10.21 17.52 -5.99
CA THR A 127 -10.65 16.32 -6.73
C THR A 127 -10.30 16.42 -8.22
N TYR A 128 -10.48 17.58 -8.83
CA TYR A 128 -10.11 17.83 -10.24
C TYR A 128 -8.60 17.64 -10.46
N ASP A 129 -7.77 18.22 -9.60
CA ASP A 129 -6.30 18.13 -9.73
C ASP A 129 -5.80 16.70 -9.55
N ILE A 130 -6.40 15.94 -8.61
CA ILE A 130 -6.08 14.52 -8.41
C ILE A 130 -6.48 13.68 -9.62
N LEU A 131 -7.69 13.88 -10.17
CA LEU A 131 -8.13 13.20 -11.39
C LEU A 131 -7.22 13.51 -12.57
N GLN A 132 -6.84 14.77 -12.74
CA GLN A 132 -5.91 15.17 -13.80
C GLN A 132 -4.56 14.47 -13.66
N TYR A 133 -3.99 14.45 -12.45
CA TYR A 133 -2.75 13.73 -12.17
C TYR A 133 -2.89 12.23 -12.49
N SER A 134 -3.93 11.58 -11.97
CA SER A 134 -4.13 10.14 -12.13
C SER A 134 -4.34 9.75 -13.60
N PHE A 135 -5.10 10.53 -14.37
CA PHE A 135 -5.28 10.25 -15.80
C PHE A 135 -4.02 10.52 -16.62
N GLN A 136 -3.21 11.51 -16.24
CA GLN A 136 -1.90 11.75 -16.87
C GLN A 136 -0.94 10.60 -16.56
N SER A 137 -0.89 10.13 -15.31
CA SER A 137 -0.10 8.95 -14.92
C SER A 137 -0.56 7.71 -15.67
N ALA A 138 -1.87 7.42 -15.73
CA ALA A 138 -2.42 6.31 -16.48
C ALA A 138 -2.05 6.32 -17.97
N LYS A 139 -2.02 7.53 -18.59
CA LYS A 139 -1.54 7.67 -19.96
C LYS A 139 -0.05 7.33 -20.11
N GLN A 140 0.77 7.71 -19.14
CA GLN A 140 2.20 7.37 -19.15
C GLN A 140 2.42 5.88 -18.87
N ASN A 141 1.67 5.29 -17.94
CA ASN A 141 1.71 3.86 -17.62
C ASN A 141 1.46 2.99 -18.84
N ALA A 142 0.57 3.39 -19.75
CA ALA A 142 0.34 2.66 -20.98
C ALA A 142 1.63 2.43 -21.81
N ASN A 143 2.59 3.36 -21.77
CA ASN A 143 3.88 3.21 -22.45
C ASN A 143 4.80 2.20 -21.73
N TYR A 144 4.58 1.99 -20.44
CA TYR A 144 5.39 1.13 -19.58
C TYR A 144 4.68 -0.16 -19.15
N GLN A 145 3.49 -0.43 -19.66
CA GLN A 145 2.65 -1.57 -19.26
C GLN A 145 3.43 -2.91 -19.22
N TRP A 146 4.34 -3.14 -20.17
CA TRP A 146 5.11 -4.39 -20.23
C TRP A 146 6.25 -4.50 -19.22
N TYR A 147 6.52 -3.44 -18.44
CA TYR A 147 7.47 -3.48 -17.32
C TYR A 147 6.81 -3.82 -15.99
N GLU A 148 5.48 -3.80 -15.91
CA GLU A 148 4.75 -4.17 -14.71
C GLU A 148 5.03 -5.61 -14.30
N GLU A 149 5.08 -5.85 -12.98
CA GLU A 149 5.29 -7.18 -12.39
C GLU A 149 4.07 -7.60 -11.55
N PRO A 150 2.97 -8.08 -12.20
CA PRO A 150 1.77 -8.51 -11.49
C PRO A 150 2.01 -9.75 -10.63
N LEU A 151 3.04 -10.52 -10.94
CA LEU A 151 3.51 -11.65 -10.16
C LEU A 151 4.83 -11.28 -9.49
N SER A 152 4.89 -11.35 -8.19
CA SER A 152 6.12 -11.15 -7.42
C SER A 152 6.08 -11.93 -6.11
N SER A 153 7.21 -12.28 -5.55
CA SER A 153 7.29 -13.06 -4.31
C SER A 153 6.83 -12.32 -3.05
N LEU A 154 6.54 -11.01 -3.14
CA LEU A 154 6.13 -10.20 -1.99
C LEU A 154 4.68 -9.70 -2.14
N THR A 155 4.40 -9.05 -3.27
CA THR A 155 3.17 -8.29 -3.51
C THR A 155 2.36 -8.83 -4.67
N GLY A 156 2.79 -9.94 -5.28
CA GLY A 156 2.16 -10.52 -6.46
C GLY A 156 0.74 -11.01 -6.23
N VAL A 157 -0.03 -11.06 -7.31
CA VAL A 157 -1.42 -11.57 -7.32
C VAL A 157 -1.53 -12.95 -6.69
N GLN A 158 -0.57 -13.83 -6.96
CA GLN A 158 -0.58 -15.20 -6.44
C GLN A 158 -0.48 -15.25 -4.91
N ALA A 159 0.19 -14.27 -4.28
CA ALA A 159 0.28 -14.15 -2.83
C ALA A 159 -0.98 -13.51 -2.24
N GLN A 160 -1.48 -12.46 -2.88
CA GLN A 160 -2.58 -11.63 -2.37
C GLN A 160 -3.96 -12.29 -2.54
N PHE A 161 -4.19 -12.98 -3.65
CA PHE A 161 -5.51 -13.53 -3.98
C PHE A 161 -6.07 -14.48 -2.90
N PRO A 162 -5.30 -15.44 -2.34
CA PRO A 162 -5.81 -16.29 -1.29
C PRO A 162 -6.10 -15.52 0.01
N VAL A 163 -5.32 -14.48 0.32
CA VAL A 163 -5.55 -13.60 1.49
C VAL A 163 -6.88 -12.88 1.33
N LEU A 164 -7.12 -12.29 0.15
CA LEU A 164 -8.41 -11.63 -0.15
C LEU A 164 -9.58 -12.61 -0.06
N LEU A 165 -9.43 -13.83 -0.56
CA LEU A 165 -10.47 -14.84 -0.41
C LEU A 165 -10.69 -15.25 1.05
N SER A 166 -9.64 -15.30 1.87
CA SER A 166 -9.74 -15.67 3.29
C SER A 166 -10.42 -14.61 4.14
N GLU A 167 -10.26 -13.33 3.78
CA GLU A 167 -10.83 -12.19 4.50
C GLU A 167 -12.14 -11.67 3.89
N TYR A 168 -12.62 -12.26 2.78
CA TYR A 168 -13.90 -11.88 2.14
C TYR A 168 -15.06 -11.96 3.13
N GLN A 169 -15.73 -10.85 3.42
CA GLN A 169 -16.73 -10.77 4.47
C GLN A 169 -18.12 -11.20 3.97
N PHE A 170 -18.82 -11.99 4.77
CA PHE A 170 -20.22 -12.37 4.50
C PHE A 170 -21.15 -11.55 5.39
N HIS A 171 -21.78 -10.52 4.83
CA HIS A 171 -22.82 -9.72 5.51
C HIS A 171 -24.19 -10.34 5.32
N THR A 172 -24.43 -10.94 4.16
CA THR A 172 -25.69 -11.53 3.73
C THR A 172 -25.47 -12.94 3.16
N ARG A 173 -26.55 -13.63 2.81
CA ARG A 173 -26.49 -14.90 2.09
C ARG A 173 -26.02 -14.74 0.65
N ASP A 174 -26.35 -13.61 0.04
CA ASP A 174 -26.00 -13.33 -1.34
C ASP A 174 -24.47 -13.19 -1.50
N ASP A 175 -23.78 -12.65 -0.49
CA ASP A 175 -22.30 -12.57 -0.49
C ASP A 175 -21.65 -13.97 -0.58
N ILE A 176 -22.29 -15.01 -0.01
CA ILE A 176 -21.79 -16.38 -0.15
C ILE A 176 -21.91 -16.88 -1.59
N GLU A 177 -23.02 -16.58 -2.25
CA GLU A 177 -23.22 -16.98 -3.66
C GLU A 177 -22.29 -16.19 -4.58
N THR A 178 -22.09 -14.89 -4.33
CA THR A 178 -21.09 -14.06 -5.03
C THR A 178 -19.68 -14.62 -4.85
N TYR A 179 -19.29 -14.96 -3.63
CA TYR A 179 -18.00 -15.60 -3.34
C TYR A 179 -17.79 -16.90 -4.14
N PHE A 180 -18.80 -17.77 -4.23
CA PHE A 180 -18.67 -18.98 -5.03
C PHE A 180 -18.51 -18.72 -6.54
N LYS A 181 -19.15 -17.67 -7.05
CA LYS A 181 -18.95 -17.26 -8.44
C LYS A 181 -17.53 -16.71 -8.63
N LEU A 182 -17.01 -15.91 -7.68
CA LEU A 182 -15.62 -15.42 -7.73
C LEU A 182 -14.60 -16.57 -7.72
N LEU A 183 -14.83 -17.66 -6.98
CA LEU A 183 -13.95 -18.83 -7.07
C LEU A 183 -13.94 -19.41 -8.49
N ALA A 184 -15.06 -19.37 -9.19
CA ALA A 184 -15.17 -19.92 -10.56
C ALA A 184 -14.46 -19.04 -11.61
N GLU A 185 -14.26 -17.75 -11.34
CA GLU A 185 -13.53 -16.82 -12.21
C GLU A 185 -11.99 -16.95 -12.10
N ALA A 186 -11.48 -17.60 -11.03
CA ALA A 186 -10.05 -17.71 -10.79
C ALA A 186 -9.25 -18.29 -11.98
N PRO A 187 -9.72 -19.35 -12.71
CA PRO A 187 -8.97 -19.89 -13.83
C PRO A 187 -8.78 -18.89 -14.97
N GLU A 188 -9.80 -18.11 -15.31
CA GLU A 188 -9.73 -17.13 -16.39
C GLU A 188 -8.85 -15.95 -16.01
N TYR A 189 -8.99 -15.46 -14.78
CA TYR A 189 -8.15 -14.39 -14.26
C TYR A 189 -6.66 -14.78 -14.26
N PHE A 190 -6.30 -15.97 -13.76
CA PHE A 190 -4.91 -16.46 -13.77
C PHE A 190 -4.40 -16.74 -15.18
N ASN A 191 -5.26 -17.14 -16.11
CA ASN A 191 -4.89 -17.27 -17.53
C ASN A 191 -4.55 -15.91 -18.13
N SER A 192 -5.27 -14.83 -17.78
CA SER A 192 -4.95 -13.48 -18.26
C SER A 192 -3.58 -13.00 -17.76
N LEU A 193 -3.22 -13.31 -16.51
CA LEU A 193 -1.89 -13.05 -15.97
C LEU A 193 -0.80 -13.82 -16.74
N LEU A 194 -1.02 -15.10 -17.00
CA LEU A 194 -0.08 -15.92 -17.75
C LEU A 194 0.07 -15.43 -19.20
N GLN A 195 -1.00 -14.95 -19.83
CA GLN A 195 -0.93 -14.31 -21.14
C GLN A 195 -0.08 -13.03 -21.10
N PHE A 196 -0.23 -12.22 -20.06
CA PHE A 196 0.57 -11.02 -19.86
C PHE A 196 2.06 -11.38 -19.75
N GLU A 197 2.42 -12.33 -18.88
CA GLU A 197 3.81 -12.77 -18.70
C GLU A 197 4.38 -13.41 -19.99
N THR A 198 3.57 -14.15 -20.73
CA THR A 198 3.95 -14.68 -22.04
C THR A 198 4.25 -13.57 -23.04
N ASN A 199 3.49 -12.49 -23.03
CA ASN A 199 3.73 -11.32 -23.88
C ASN A 199 4.99 -10.55 -23.47
N LYS A 200 5.28 -10.45 -22.16
CA LYS A 200 6.55 -9.92 -21.65
C LYS A 200 7.75 -10.74 -22.13
N ALA A 201 7.66 -12.07 -22.04
CA ALA A 201 8.70 -12.98 -22.50
C ALA A 201 9.00 -12.81 -24.00
N LYS A 202 7.98 -12.71 -24.86
CA LYS A 202 8.14 -12.43 -26.30
C LYS A 202 8.84 -11.09 -26.57
N ARG A 203 8.69 -10.11 -25.68
CA ARG A 203 9.33 -8.79 -25.79
C ARG A 203 10.71 -8.73 -25.15
N GLY A 204 11.14 -9.81 -24.48
CA GLY A 204 12.40 -9.86 -23.74
C GLY A 204 12.40 -9.01 -22.48
N LEU A 205 11.21 -8.81 -21.88
CA LEU A 205 10.98 -8.05 -20.64
C LEU A 205 10.53 -8.95 -19.49
N PHE A 206 10.67 -10.27 -19.65
CA PHE A 206 10.30 -11.24 -18.63
C PHE A 206 11.29 -11.25 -17.48
N MET A 207 10.78 -11.47 -16.27
CA MET A 207 11.56 -11.54 -15.04
C MET A 207 12.63 -12.64 -15.05
N SER A 208 13.59 -12.57 -14.16
CA SER A 208 14.67 -13.57 -14.04
C SER A 208 14.16 -14.95 -13.61
N ASP A 209 14.88 -16.00 -13.98
CA ASP A 209 14.53 -17.37 -13.58
C ASP A 209 14.48 -17.55 -12.06
N SER A 210 15.31 -16.81 -11.30
CA SER A 210 15.28 -16.84 -9.82
C SER A 210 13.96 -16.29 -9.27
N GLN A 211 13.45 -15.20 -9.83
CA GLN A 211 12.13 -14.64 -9.44
C GLN A 211 11.01 -15.60 -9.81
N VAL A 212 11.04 -16.18 -11.03
CA VAL A 212 10.07 -17.19 -11.46
C VAL A 212 10.04 -18.39 -10.50
N GLN A 213 11.21 -18.89 -10.10
CA GLN A 213 11.32 -20.01 -9.17
C GLN A 213 10.79 -19.69 -7.78
N ALA A 214 11.02 -18.45 -7.28
CA ALA A 214 10.47 -18.00 -6.02
C ALA A 214 8.93 -17.98 -6.05
N ILE A 215 8.34 -17.43 -7.11
CA ILE A 215 6.88 -17.40 -7.31
C ILE A 215 6.31 -18.83 -7.42
N ILE A 216 6.96 -19.71 -8.18
CA ILE A 216 6.53 -21.11 -8.29
C ILE A 216 6.55 -21.79 -6.92
N LYS A 217 7.64 -21.63 -6.15
CA LYS A 217 7.77 -22.20 -4.81
C LYS A 217 6.66 -21.72 -3.87
N GLU A 218 6.30 -20.46 -3.94
CA GLU A 218 5.21 -19.87 -3.15
C GLU A 218 3.85 -20.49 -3.54
N CYS A 219 3.57 -20.58 -4.85
CA CYS A 219 2.36 -21.25 -5.34
C CYS A 219 2.30 -22.73 -4.91
N GLU A 220 3.42 -23.44 -4.97
CA GLU A 220 3.53 -24.83 -4.51
C GLU A 220 3.29 -24.92 -2.99
N SER A 221 3.85 -24.00 -2.20
CA SER A 221 3.64 -23.95 -0.74
C SER A 221 2.14 -23.79 -0.41
N PHE A 222 1.45 -22.89 -1.10
CA PHE A 222 0.00 -22.71 -0.96
C PHE A 222 -0.78 -24.00 -1.30
N LEU A 223 -0.45 -24.68 -2.38
CA LEU A 223 -1.10 -25.94 -2.79
C LEU A 223 -0.79 -27.09 -1.81
N ASN A 224 0.43 -27.14 -1.26
CA ASN A 224 0.88 -28.19 -0.34
C ASN A 224 0.21 -28.13 1.03
N LEU A 225 -0.49 -27.04 1.37
CA LEU A 225 -1.36 -27.01 2.56
C LEU A 225 -2.49 -28.04 2.49
N GLN A 226 -2.91 -28.45 1.30
CA GLN A 226 -3.93 -29.48 1.06
C GLN A 226 -5.19 -29.30 1.94
N GLU A 227 -5.51 -30.28 2.79
CA GLU A 227 -6.68 -30.23 3.67
C GLU A 227 -6.52 -29.23 4.84
N ASN A 228 -5.29 -28.80 5.14
CA ASN A 228 -4.98 -27.75 6.11
C ASN A 228 -5.02 -26.34 5.52
N ASN A 229 -5.43 -26.20 4.24
CA ASN A 229 -5.48 -24.89 3.62
C ASN A 229 -6.44 -23.96 4.39
N TYR A 230 -5.93 -22.80 4.78
CA TYR A 230 -6.67 -21.82 5.59
C TYR A 230 -7.96 -21.31 4.93
N LEU A 231 -8.12 -21.44 3.62
CA LEU A 231 -9.38 -21.12 2.93
C LEU A 231 -10.55 -22.01 3.35
N TYR A 232 -10.30 -23.19 3.88
CA TYR A 232 -11.35 -24.04 4.47
C TYR A 232 -11.77 -23.53 5.86
N SER A 233 -10.82 -23.33 6.76
CA SER A 233 -11.06 -22.94 8.15
C SER A 233 -11.64 -21.52 8.26
N THR A 234 -11.06 -20.57 7.52
CA THR A 234 -11.53 -19.17 7.51
C THR A 234 -12.94 -19.06 6.93
N PHE A 235 -13.28 -19.82 5.87
CA PHE A 235 -14.64 -19.89 5.35
C PHE A 235 -15.64 -20.37 6.39
N GLN A 236 -15.34 -21.48 7.08
CA GLN A 236 -16.20 -22.03 8.15
C GLN A 236 -16.41 -21.01 9.27
N THR A 237 -15.36 -20.34 9.69
CA THR A 237 -15.41 -19.28 10.72
C THR A 237 -16.31 -18.13 10.29
N ARG A 238 -16.21 -17.67 9.04
CA ARG A 238 -17.01 -16.54 8.53
C ARG A 238 -18.49 -16.88 8.39
N ILE A 239 -18.83 -18.03 7.82
CA ILE A 239 -20.25 -18.43 7.70
C ILE A 239 -20.90 -18.76 9.04
N SER A 240 -20.09 -19.07 10.09
CA SER A 240 -20.62 -19.32 11.43
C SER A 240 -21.29 -18.09 12.04
N LYS A 241 -20.94 -16.88 11.58
CA LYS A 241 -21.49 -15.61 12.03
C LYS A 241 -22.86 -15.29 11.42
N LEU A 242 -23.26 -16.04 10.38
CA LEU A 242 -24.54 -15.87 9.70
C LEU A 242 -25.61 -16.78 10.29
N SER A 243 -26.85 -16.32 10.26
CA SER A 243 -28.02 -17.09 10.68
C SER A 243 -28.39 -18.14 9.63
N LEU A 244 -27.59 -19.21 9.55
CA LEU A 244 -27.79 -20.36 8.66
C LEU A 244 -28.21 -21.59 9.46
N SER A 245 -29.15 -22.38 8.93
CA SER A 245 -29.46 -23.70 9.49
C SER A 245 -28.24 -24.63 9.35
N LYS A 246 -28.20 -25.69 10.18
CA LYS A 246 -27.14 -26.70 10.12
C LYS A 246 -26.99 -27.30 8.71
N LYS A 247 -28.12 -27.57 8.04
CA LYS A 247 -28.13 -28.15 6.68
C LYS A 247 -27.56 -27.18 5.64
N GLU A 248 -27.92 -25.88 5.70
CA GLU A 248 -27.39 -24.85 4.82
C GLU A 248 -25.89 -24.67 5.03
N ARG A 249 -25.44 -24.62 6.29
CA ARG A 249 -24.02 -24.48 6.61
C ARG A 249 -23.19 -25.62 6.03
N ILE A 250 -23.63 -26.88 6.21
CA ILE A 250 -22.95 -28.05 5.64
C ILE A 250 -22.89 -27.94 4.10
N LYS A 251 -24.00 -27.54 3.47
CA LYS A 251 -24.03 -27.35 2.00
C LYS A 251 -23.06 -26.27 1.54
N CYS A 252 -22.95 -25.14 2.25
CA CYS A 252 -21.99 -24.08 1.92
C CYS A 252 -20.54 -24.55 2.08
N ILE A 253 -20.21 -25.30 3.14
CA ILE A 253 -18.87 -25.86 3.35
C ILE A 253 -18.50 -26.78 2.17
N GLN A 254 -19.38 -27.71 1.81
CA GLN A 254 -19.15 -28.63 0.69
C GLN A 254 -18.99 -27.89 -0.65
N LYS A 255 -19.77 -26.81 -0.85
CA LYS A 255 -19.68 -25.98 -2.07
C LYS A 255 -18.35 -25.21 -2.11
N ASN A 256 -17.88 -24.69 -0.96
CA ASN A 256 -16.55 -24.06 -0.87
C ASN A 256 -15.43 -25.05 -1.19
N GLU A 257 -15.44 -26.23 -0.55
CA GLU A 257 -14.44 -27.28 -0.82
C GLU A 257 -14.42 -27.70 -2.29
N SER A 258 -15.60 -27.90 -2.87
CA SER A 258 -15.73 -28.22 -4.30
C SER A 258 -15.23 -27.07 -5.19
N GLY A 259 -15.54 -25.81 -4.86
CA GLY A 259 -15.10 -24.65 -5.62
C GLY A 259 -13.57 -24.47 -5.60
N LEU A 260 -12.95 -24.62 -4.43
CA LEU A 260 -11.49 -24.54 -4.29
C LEU A 260 -10.79 -25.64 -5.11
N LYS A 261 -11.27 -26.91 -4.97
CA LYS A 261 -10.70 -28.05 -5.71
C LYS A 261 -10.93 -27.99 -7.23
N LYS A 262 -12.04 -27.38 -7.66
CA LYS A 262 -12.40 -27.34 -9.08
C LYS A 262 -11.80 -26.12 -9.80
N TYR A 263 -11.63 -25.00 -9.14
CA TYR A 263 -11.29 -23.74 -9.78
C TYR A 263 -9.98 -23.14 -9.26
N VAL A 264 -9.86 -22.91 -7.95
CA VAL A 264 -8.72 -22.16 -7.40
C VAL A 264 -7.42 -22.97 -7.49
N PHE A 265 -7.39 -24.19 -6.96
CA PHE A 265 -6.16 -24.99 -6.98
C PHE A 265 -5.72 -25.34 -8.39
N PRO A 266 -6.61 -25.70 -9.36
CA PRO A 266 -6.20 -25.86 -10.75
C PRO A 266 -5.68 -24.58 -11.41
N ALA A 267 -6.18 -23.39 -11.03
CA ALA A 267 -5.65 -22.12 -11.52
C ALA A 267 -4.18 -21.94 -11.11
N TYR A 268 -3.84 -22.22 -9.86
CA TYR A 268 -2.44 -22.21 -9.39
C TYR A 268 -1.57 -23.26 -10.08
N GLN A 269 -2.08 -24.48 -10.25
CA GLN A 269 -1.35 -25.53 -10.98
C GLN A 269 -1.05 -25.12 -12.44
N ASN A 270 -2.02 -24.47 -13.08
CA ASN A 270 -1.85 -23.96 -14.44
C ASN A 270 -0.84 -22.80 -14.49
N LEU A 271 -0.89 -21.89 -13.51
CA LEU A 271 0.09 -20.81 -13.37
C LEU A 271 1.51 -21.37 -13.21
N ILE A 272 1.73 -22.31 -12.30
CA ILE A 272 3.02 -22.99 -12.10
C ILE A 272 3.52 -23.58 -13.41
N LYS A 273 2.69 -24.37 -14.08
CA LYS A 273 3.06 -25.00 -15.36
C LYS A 273 3.39 -23.96 -16.44
N GLY A 274 2.60 -22.89 -16.50
CA GLY A 274 2.83 -21.80 -17.44
C GLY A 274 4.16 -21.10 -17.19
N LEU A 275 4.45 -20.77 -15.92
CA LEU A 275 5.70 -20.16 -15.52
C LEU A 275 6.92 -21.07 -15.75
N GLN A 276 6.78 -22.38 -15.49
CA GLN A 276 7.82 -23.37 -15.81
C GLN A 276 8.16 -23.39 -17.30
N ASN A 277 7.16 -23.24 -18.18
CA ASN A 277 7.38 -23.16 -19.63
C ASN A 277 8.05 -21.85 -20.07
N LEU A 278 8.02 -20.82 -19.24
CA LEU A 278 8.66 -19.53 -19.51
C LEU A 278 10.08 -19.42 -18.94
N LEU A 279 10.56 -20.38 -18.14
CA LEU A 279 11.96 -20.42 -17.69
C LEU A 279 12.93 -20.34 -18.87
N GLY A 280 14.04 -19.65 -18.67
CA GLY A 280 15.05 -19.38 -19.69
C GLY A 280 14.74 -18.17 -20.61
N ASN A 281 13.59 -17.49 -20.44
CA ASN A 281 13.29 -16.25 -21.16
C ASN A 281 13.75 -14.99 -20.42
N GLY A 282 14.06 -15.07 -19.13
CA GLY A 282 14.60 -13.96 -18.35
C GLY A 282 16.01 -13.57 -18.80
N LYS A 283 16.14 -12.38 -19.40
CA LYS A 283 17.44 -11.89 -19.92
C LYS A 283 18.23 -11.08 -18.90
N TYR A 284 17.55 -10.53 -17.91
CA TYR A 284 18.10 -9.60 -16.96
C TYR A 284 17.94 -10.15 -15.53
N THR A 285 18.97 -10.04 -14.73
CA THR A 285 18.99 -10.57 -13.36
C THR A 285 19.20 -9.46 -12.31
N GLY A 286 19.31 -8.23 -12.76
CA GLY A 286 19.52 -7.06 -11.91
C GLY A 286 18.37 -6.08 -11.99
N GLY A 287 18.63 -4.82 -11.60
CA GLY A 287 17.64 -3.77 -11.55
C GLY A 287 17.05 -3.36 -12.90
N LEU A 288 15.96 -2.60 -12.85
CA LEU A 288 15.18 -2.17 -14.02
C LEU A 288 16.03 -1.47 -15.10
N CYS A 289 17.08 -0.74 -14.72
CA CYS A 289 17.98 -0.08 -15.67
C CYS A 289 18.68 -1.03 -16.65
N GLN A 290 18.71 -2.34 -16.36
CA GLN A 290 19.23 -3.33 -17.30
C GLN A 290 18.28 -3.61 -18.48
N TYR A 291 16.99 -3.30 -18.31
CA TYR A 291 15.99 -3.46 -19.36
C TYR A 291 16.04 -2.29 -20.34
N PRO A 292 15.78 -2.51 -21.65
CA PRO A 292 15.68 -1.42 -22.62
C PRO A 292 14.66 -0.36 -22.15
N GLY A 293 15.08 0.88 -21.92
CA GLY A 293 14.20 1.93 -21.39
C GLY A 293 13.83 1.81 -19.91
N GLY A 294 14.36 0.82 -19.19
CA GLY A 294 13.98 0.51 -17.82
C GLY A 294 14.34 1.59 -16.80
N ALA A 295 15.42 2.36 -17.02
CA ALA A 295 15.72 3.51 -16.16
C ALA A 295 14.60 4.58 -16.23
N GLY A 296 14.08 4.88 -17.42
CA GLY A 296 12.94 5.79 -17.58
C GLY A 296 11.65 5.25 -16.97
N TYR A 297 11.43 3.94 -17.05
CA TYR A 297 10.34 3.30 -16.31
C TYR A 297 10.51 3.46 -14.81
N TYR A 298 11.70 3.22 -14.27
CA TYR A 298 11.97 3.38 -12.84
C TYR A 298 11.73 4.81 -12.35
N GLU A 299 12.17 5.83 -13.12
CA GLU A 299 11.89 7.24 -12.79
C GLU A 299 10.37 7.50 -12.69
N HIS A 300 9.61 6.96 -13.63
CA HIS A 300 8.15 7.07 -13.64
C HIS A 300 7.53 6.34 -12.46
N LEU A 301 7.94 5.09 -12.19
CA LEU A 301 7.47 4.28 -11.07
C LEU A 301 7.74 4.98 -9.72
N VAL A 302 8.94 5.54 -9.53
CA VAL A 302 9.27 6.29 -8.31
C VAL A 302 8.36 7.51 -8.14
N ALA A 303 8.08 8.26 -9.21
CA ALA A 303 7.17 9.40 -9.15
C ALA A 303 5.75 8.96 -8.77
N GLU A 304 5.28 7.84 -9.30
CA GLU A 304 3.94 7.28 -9.03
C GLU A 304 3.84 6.74 -7.59
N GLU A 305 4.78 5.88 -7.18
CA GLU A 305 4.81 5.27 -5.86
C GLU A 305 5.00 6.30 -4.74
N THR A 306 5.87 7.30 -4.94
CA THR A 306 6.13 8.30 -3.92
C THR A 306 5.19 9.50 -3.97
N GLY A 307 4.52 9.75 -5.09
CA GLY A 307 3.74 10.98 -5.32
C GLY A 307 4.59 12.26 -5.28
N SER A 308 5.93 12.13 -5.40
CA SER A 308 6.87 13.25 -5.42
C SER A 308 7.19 13.65 -6.86
N SER A 309 7.24 14.94 -7.14
CA SER A 309 7.64 15.49 -8.44
C SER A 309 9.16 15.68 -8.59
N ARG A 310 9.96 15.22 -7.62
CA ARG A 310 11.42 15.34 -7.64
C ARG A 310 12.05 14.32 -8.58
N SER A 311 13.10 14.73 -9.27
CA SER A 311 13.97 13.82 -10.00
C SER A 311 14.71 12.85 -9.06
N ILE A 312 15.19 11.71 -9.57
CA ILE A 312 16.01 10.76 -8.81
C ILE A 312 17.22 11.44 -8.15
N SER A 313 17.87 12.37 -8.85
CA SER A 313 19.01 13.12 -8.29
C SER A 313 18.62 14.00 -7.10
N GLU A 314 17.46 14.66 -7.16
CA GLU A 314 16.92 15.46 -6.05
C GLU A 314 16.50 14.58 -4.88
N LEU A 315 15.89 13.42 -5.14
CA LEU A 315 15.54 12.45 -4.11
C LEU A 315 16.78 11.90 -3.41
N LYS A 316 17.82 11.50 -4.16
CA LYS A 316 19.12 11.11 -3.57
C LYS A 316 19.69 12.19 -2.67
N SER A 317 19.67 13.44 -3.13
CA SER A 317 20.18 14.57 -2.36
C SER A 317 19.38 14.80 -1.08
N LEU A 318 18.05 14.66 -1.13
CA LEU A 318 17.14 14.76 0.00
C LEU A 318 17.42 13.66 1.04
N ILE A 319 17.52 12.41 0.59
CA ILE A 319 17.82 11.23 1.42
C ILE A 319 19.17 11.40 2.12
N ILE A 320 20.22 11.72 1.37
CA ILE A 320 21.58 11.90 1.91
C ILE A 320 21.63 13.05 2.93
N ARG A 321 20.91 14.14 2.68
CA ARG A 321 20.81 15.27 3.61
C ARG A 321 20.21 14.80 4.95
N GLN A 322 19.07 14.10 4.92
CA GLN A 322 18.43 13.60 6.14
C GLN A 322 19.33 12.60 6.89
N MET A 323 19.97 11.68 6.18
CA MET A 323 20.89 10.74 6.79
C MET A 323 22.07 11.43 7.49
N ARG A 324 22.60 12.54 6.92
CA ARG A 324 23.65 13.34 7.56
C ARG A 324 23.15 14.04 8.84
N GLU A 325 21.92 14.56 8.82
CA GLU A 325 21.27 15.17 9.99
C GLU A 325 21.08 14.12 11.11
N ASP A 326 20.65 12.91 10.75
CA ASP A 326 20.47 11.82 11.73
C ASP A 326 21.80 11.33 12.32
N LEU A 327 22.83 11.16 11.49
CA LEU A 327 24.18 10.83 11.96
C LEU A 327 24.76 11.90 12.88
N ALA A 328 24.57 13.18 12.54
CA ALA A 328 25.01 14.29 13.40
C ALA A 328 24.29 14.27 14.76
N GLY A 329 22.97 13.98 14.72
CA GLY A 329 22.18 13.80 15.95
C GLY A 329 22.66 12.63 16.79
N LEU A 330 22.90 11.46 16.20
CA LEU A 330 23.46 10.30 16.91
C LEU A 330 24.83 10.62 17.55
N LYS A 331 25.73 11.26 16.80
CA LYS A 331 27.02 11.70 17.34
C LYS A 331 26.88 12.59 18.58
N LYS A 332 25.95 13.55 18.55
CA LYS A 332 25.67 14.43 19.69
C LYS A 332 25.24 13.64 20.93
N TYR A 333 24.38 12.64 20.78
CA TYR A 333 23.96 11.78 21.90
C TYR A 333 25.12 10.94 22.45
N TYR A 334 25.99 10.43 21.60
CA TYR A 334 27.19 9.67 22.04
C TYR A 334 28.17 10.55 22.82
N ILE A 335 28.45 11.76 22.36
CA ILE A 335 29.40 12.68 23.02
C ILE A 335 28.84 13.18 24.35
N SER A 336 27.56 13.54 24.41
CA SER A 336 26.92 14.06 25.64
C SER A 336 26.76 13.01 26.74
N ASN A 337 26.79 11.71 26.38
CA ASN A 337 26.65 10.59 27.31
C ASN A 337 27.95 9.79 27.46
N SER A 338 29.10 10.41 27.20
CA SER A 338 30.43 9.81 27.31
C SER A 338 30.93 9.54 28.74
N SER A 339 30.02 9.16 29.65
CA SER A 339 30.36 8.44 30.86
C SER A 339 30.60 6.96 30.49
N PRO A 340 31.64 6.27 31.02
CA PRO A 340 32.03 4.95 30.56
C PRO A 340 31.11 3.80 30.91
N SER A 341 29.90 4.08 31.38
CA SER A 341 28.90 3.03 31.59
C SER A 341 28.35 2.56 30.25
N SER A 342 29.02 1.54 29.69
CA SER A 342 28.51 0.68 28.60
C SER A 342 27.12 0.07 28.86
N ASP A 343 26.43 0.54 29.87
CA ASP A 343 25.17 0.05 30.40
C ASP A 343 23.92 0.75 29.84
N LEU A 344 24.06 1.84 29.05
CA LEU A 344 22.94 2.47 28.35
C LEU A 344 22.23 1.52 27.36
N TYR A 345 22.92 0.47 26.95
CA TYR A 345 22.36 -0.64 26.14
C TYR A 345 21.99 -1.88 26.97
N LYS A 346 22.29 -1.87 28.27
CA LYS A 346 21.92 -2.93 29.19
C LYS A 346 20.58 -2.63 29.87
N THR A 347 19.49 -2.97 29.16
CA THR A 347 18.23 -3.52 29.66
C THR A 347 17.31 -2.72 30.60
N GLN A 348 17.70 -1.64 31.26
CA GLN A 348 16.78 -0.81 32.06
C GLN A 348 16.38 0.45 31.29
N GLY A 349 15.09 0.60 30.99
CA GLY A 349 14.54 1.75 30.24
C GLY A 349 14.37 1.54 28.72
N THR A 350 14.81 0.40 28.17
CA THR A 350 14.65 0.04 26.74
C THR A 350 13.44 -0.86 26.48
N LYS A 351 12.98 -1.60 27.51
CA LYS A 351 11.80 -2.46 27.39
C LYS A 351 10.51 -1.67 27.65
N LEU A 352 9.50 -1.99 26.88
CA LEU A 352 8.14 -1.55 27.17
C LEU A 352 7.68 -2.21 28.48
N SER A 353 7.09 -1.42 29.37
CA SER A 353 6.47 -1.93 30.59
C SER A 353 5.13 -2.63 30.31
N ASP A 354 4.51 -2.32 29.17
CA ASP A 354 3.26 -2.89 28.71
C ASP A 354 3.36 -3.22 27.22
N THR A 355 3.19 -4.48 26.86
CA THR A 355 3.20 -5.00 25.49
C THR A 355 1.79 -5.39 25.02
N ASN A 356 0.74 -5.04 25.78
CA ASN A 356 -0.64 -5.27 25.35
C ASN A 356 -1.02 -4.29 24.24
N PRO A 357 -1.36 -4.76 23.04
CA PRO A 357 -1.66 -3.89 21.91
C PRO A 357 -2.84 -2.94 22.14
N HIS A 358 -3.87 -3.36 22.88
CA HIS A 358 -5.01 -2.49 23.23
C HIS A 358 -4.59 -1.35 24.13
N SER A 359 -3.76 -1.62 25.15
CA SER A 359 -3.23 -0.60 26.06
C SER A 359 -2.35 0.39 25.33
N ILE A 360 -1.49 -0.09 24.42
CA ILE A 360 -0.60 0.76 23.61
C ILE A 360 -1.44 1.70 22.73
N LEU A 361 -2.43 1.17 21.98
CA LEU A 361 -3.31 1.96 21.14
C LEU A 361 -4.10 3.01 21.95
N ALA A 362 -4.62 2.64 23.12
CA ALA A 362 -5.30 3.57 23.99
C ALA A 362 -4.37 4.69 24.50
N SER A 363 -3.13 4.35 24.87
CA SER A 363 -2.09 5.31 25.24
C SER A 363 -1.78 6.27 24.10
N LEU A 364 -1.57 5.77 22.89
CA LEU A 364 -1.32 6.57 21.70
C LEU A 364 -2.46 7.54 21.42
N GLN A 365 -3.73 7.08 21.47
CA GLN A 365 -4.91 7.95 21.33
C GLN A 365 -4.94 9.13 22.31
N GLN A 366 -4.45 8.94 23.53
CA GLN A 366 -4.39 10.04 24.50
C GLN A 366 -3.25 11.02 24.18
N LYS A 367 -2.08 10.48 23.83
CA LYS A 367 -0.87 11.28 23.63
C LYS A 367 -0.92 12.18 22.40
N ILE A 368 -1.60 11.73 21.32
CA ILE A 368 -1.70 12.50 20.06
C ILE A 368 -2.67 13.69 20.15
N LYS A 369 -3.54 13.79 21.17
CA LYS A 369 -4.59 14.82 21.25
C LYS A 369 -4.08 16.25 21.14
N LYS A 370 -2.86 16.51 21.60
CA LYS A 370 -2.24 17.85 21.57
C LYS A 370 -1.80 18.23 20.16
N ASP A 371 -1.28 17.25 19.43
CA ASP A 371 -0.56 17.49 18.18
C ASP A 371 -1.39 17.18 16.93
N PHE A 372 -2.52 16.48 17.10
CA PHE A 372 -3.38 16.03 15.99
C PHE A 372 -4.82 16.51 16.15
N PRO A 373 -5.57 16.70 15.06
CA PRO A 373 -7.00 17.00 15.15
C PRO A 373 -7.77 15.83 15.79
N LYS A 374 -9.00 16.10 16.23
CA LYS A 374 -9.82 15.12 16.92
C LYS A 374 -10.05 13.90 16.04
N ALA A 375 -9.71 12.71 16.54
CA ALA A 375 -9.97 11.43 15.88
C ALA A 375 -11.47 11.18 15.68
N ALA A 376 -11.81 10.45 14.61
CA ALA A 376 -13.15 9.91 14.44
C ALA A 376 -13.47 8.89 15.55
N LYS A 377 -14.76 8.70 15.85
CA LYS A 377 -15.19 7.64 16.76
C LYS A 377 -15.17 6.30 16.02
N THR A 378 -14.30 5.41 16.44
CA THR A 378 -14.08 4.11 15.81
C THR A 378 -14.05 3.00 16.85
N GLU A 379 -14.42 1.80 16.44
CA GLU A 379 -14.22 0.56 17.18
C GLU A 379 -13.03 -0.15 16.57
N ILE A 380 -12.15 -0.69 17.41
CA ILE A 380 -10.93 -1.37 16.98
C ILE A 380 -10.99 -2.81 17.43
N THR A 381 -10.85 -3.72 16.49
CA THR A 381 -10.67 -5.14 16.73
C THR A 381 -9.22 -5.49 16.42
N ILE A 382 -8.54 -6.16 17.35
CA ILE A 382 -7.24 -6.78 17.11
C ILE A 382 -7.49 -8.22 16.77
N LYS A 383 -7.00 -8.66 15.61
CA LYS A 383 -7.00 -10.04 15.19
C LYS A 383 -5.56 -10.54 15.04
N TYR A 384 -5.38 -11.83 15.21
CA TYR A 384 -4.10 -12.47 14.93
C TYR A 384 -4.19 -13.19 13.58
N VAL A 385 -3.10 -13.13 12.84
CA VAL A 385 -2.93 -13.87 11.59
C VAL A 385 -3.01 -15.36 11.87
N ASP A 386 -3.63 -16.12 10.99
CA ASP A 386 -3.65 -17.58 11.07
C ASP A 386 -2.21 -18.12 10.93
N LYS A 387 -1.88 -19.15 11.69
CA LYS A 387 -0.51 -19.68 11.80
C LYS A 387 0.10 -20.03 10.45
N GLU A 388 -0.70 -20.57 9.56
CA GLU A 388 -0.30 -20.98 8.21
C GLU A 388 0.03 -19.81 7.29
N MET A 389 -0.35 -18.58 7.68
CA MET A 389 -0.08 -17.33 6.96
C MET A 389 1.06 -16.51 7.59
N GLU A 390 1.55 -16.89 8.76
CA GLU A 390 2.54 -16.10 9.51
C GLU A 390 3.84 -15.88 8.72
N GLU A 391 4.28 -16.87 7.94
CA GLU A 391 5.50 -16.79 7.13
C GLU A 391 5.42 -15.72 6.02
N TYR A 392 4.21 -15.43 5.53
CA TYR A 392 3.98 -14.62 4.33
C TYR A 392 3.46 -13.20 4.63
N LEU A 393 3.13 -12.90 5.88
CA LEU A 393 2.52 -11.62 6.24
C LEU A 393 3.40 -10.81 7.17
N SER A 394 3.32 -9.49 7.01
CA SER A 394 4.01 -8.50 7.84
C SER A 394 3.70 -8.65 9.34
N PRO A 395 4.52 -8.09 10.22
CA PRO A 395 4.33 -8.15 11.68
C PRO A 395 2.99 -7.62 12.15
N ALA A 396 2.48 -6.59 11.47
CA ALA A 396 1.14 -6.04 11.69
C ALA A 396 0.65 -5.36 10.41
N PHE A 397 -0.66 -5.23 10.25
CA PHE A 397 -1.27 -4.42 9.20
C PHE A 397 -2.68 -3.97 9.57
N PHE A 398 -3.04 -2.77 9.14
CA PHE A 398 -4.38 -2.26 9.24
C PHE A 398 -5.20 -2.65 8.01
N MET A 399 -6.29 -3.37 8.20
CA MET A 399 -7.24 -3.67 7.14
C MET A 399 -8.13 -2.45 6.90
N ILE A 400 -7.98 -1.79 5.76
CA ILE A 400 -8.80 -0.64 5.38
C ILE A 400 -10.27 -1.10 5.28
N PRO A 401 -11.20 -0.49 6.03
CA PRO A 401 -12.62 -0.86 5.97
C PRO A 401 -13.28 -0.31 4.70
N ALA A 402 -14.43 -0.88 4.34
CA ALA A 402 -15.30 -0.29 3.32
C ALA A 402 -15.62 1.16 3.64
N ILE A 403 -15.69 2.03 2.63
CA ILE A 403 -15.86 3.48 2.81
C ILE A 403 -17.18 3.86 3.47
N ASP A 404 -18.16 2.98 3.45
CA ASP A 404 -19.46 3.09 4.10
C ASP A 404 -19.56 2.29 5.42
N ASP A 405 -18.46 1.68 5.91
CA ASP A 405 -18.39 1.04 7.23
C ASP A 405 -17.10 1.39 8.01
N THR A 406 -16.70 2.63 8.00
CA THR A 406 -15.46 3.12 8.64
C THR A 406 -15.50 3.15 10.17
N LYS A 407 -16.60 2.74 10.78
CA LYS A 407 -16.71 2.62 12.24
C LYS A 407 -15.96 1.39 12.77
N ASN A 408 -16.03 0.27 12.06
CA ASN A 408 -15.46 -1.00 12.46
C ASN A 408 -14.08 -1.19 11.80
N ASN A 409 -13.04 -1.26 12.59
CA ASN A 409 -11.67 -1.30 12.10
C ASN A 409 -10.93 -2.50 12.66
N THR A 410 -10.08 -3.12 11.85
CA THR A 410 -9.31 -4.29 12.26
C THR A 410 -7.82 -4.04 12.04
N ILE A 411 -7.03 -4.28 13.09
CA ILE A 411 -5.57 -4.38 13.01
C ILE A 411 -5.21 -5.85 13.18
N TYR A 412 -4.48 -6.40 12.22
CA TYR A 412 -3.95 -7.75 12.28
C TYR A 412 -2.55 -7.74 12.87
N LEU A 413 -2.26 -8.73 13.71
CA LEU A 413 -0.96 -8.94 14.32
C LEU A 413 -0.45 -10.34 13.96
N ASN A 414 0.77 -10.41 13.47
CA ASN A 414 1.44 -11.64 13.11
C ASN A 414 2.33 -12.11 14.25
N ARG A 415 1.92 -13.15 14.98
CA ARG A 415 2.67 -13.66 16.14
C ARG A 415 4.07 -14.17 15.80
N GLY A 416 4.26 -14.68 14.58
CA GLY A 416 5.55 -15.17 14.10
C GLY A 416 6.60 -14.06 13.97
N HIS A 417 6.17 -12.83 13.76
CA HIS A 417 7.04 -11.68 13.49
C HIS A 417 6.82 -10.47 14.41
N LEU A 418 5.86 -10.56 15.36
CA LEU A 418 5.55 -9.44 16.24
C LEU A 418 6.71 -9.14 17.19
N PRO A 419 7.21 -7.88 17.22
CA PRO A 419 8.24 -7.50 18.18
C PRO A 419 7.72 -7.44 19.62
N ASP A 420 8.64 -7.61 20.58
CA ASP A 420 8.38 -7.52 22.02
C ASP A 420 9.04 -6.30 22.67
N ASP A 421 9.54 -5.36 21.87
CA ASP A 421 10.29 -4.19 22.28
C ASP A 421 9.64 -2.86 21.83
N LEU A 422 10.40 -1.76 21.83
CA LEU A 422 9.96 -0.44 21.36
C LEU A 422 9.36 -0.48 19.95
N SER A 423 9.79 -1.42 19.11
CA SER A 423 9.26 -1.55 17.75
C SER A 423 7.78 -1.96 17.75
N LEU A 424 7.29 -2.73 18.73
CA LEU A 424 5.85 -2.98 18.87
C LEU A 424 5.05 -1.68 19.03
N TYR A 425 5.56 -0.76 19.85
CA TYR A 425 4.90 0.54 20.09
C TYR A 425 4.85 1.37 18.81
N THR A 426 5.96 1.42 18.07
CA THR A 426 6.05 2.22 16.85
C THR A 426 5.28 1.58 15.69
N THR A 427 5.27 0.24 15.58
CA THR A 427 4.43 -0.49 14.64
C THR A 427 2.93 -0.24 14.89
N LEU A 428 2.49 -0.28 16.15
CA LEU A 428 1.10 0.03 16.47
C LEU A 428 0.75 1.51 16.27
N ALA A 429 1.74 2.41 16.32
CA ALA A 429 1.54 3.79 15.94
C ALA A 429 1.39 3.94 14.42
N HIS A 430 2.17 3.19 13.63
CA HIS A 430 2.10 3.12 12.17
C HIS A 430 0.72 2.59 11.72
N GLU A 431 0.28 1.45 12.24
CA GLU A 431 -0.97 0.82 11.85
C GLU A 431 -2.22 1.51 12.44
N GLY A 432 -2.10 2.05 13.65
CA GLY A 432 -3.21 2.56 14.43
C GLY A 432 -3.22 4.08 14.55
N TYR A 433 -2.71 4.58 15.67
CA TYR A 433 -2.74 6.01 16.04
C TYR A 433 -1.33 6.57 16.22
N PRO A 434 -0.98 7.61 15.44
CA PRO A 434 -1.77 8.40 14.48
C PRO A 434 -1.60 7.98 13.01
N GLY A 435 -1.18 6.76 12.73
CA GLY A 435 -0.90 6.24 11.39
C GLY A 435 -2.13 5.89 10.56
N HIS A 436 -2.12 4.73 9.90
CA HIS A 436 -3.11 4.31 8.89
C HIS A 436 -4.56 4.36 9.33
N LEU A 437 -4.90 3.76 10.48
CA LEU A 437 -6.28 3.74 10.98
C LEU A 437 -6.78 5.16 11.25
N TYR A 438 -5.96 5.99 11.89
CA TYR A 438 -6.32 7.38 12.17
C TYR A 438 -6.48 8.19 10.88
N GLN A 439 -5.53 8.10 9.95
CA GLN A 439 -5.55 8.79 8.67
C GLN A 439 -6.82 8.46 7.88
N THR A 440 -7.09 7.17 7.71
CA THR A 440 -8.23 6.65 6.93
C THR A 440 -9.57 7.08 7.54
N THR A 441 -9.74 6.86 8.84
CA THR A 441 -11.01 7.15 9.52
C THR A 441 -11.25 8.65 9.69
N TYR A 442 -10.19 9.45 9.84
CA TYR A 442 -10.30 10.90 9.86
C TYR A 442 -10.79 11.43 8.50
N PHE A 443 -10.15 10.99 7.41
CA PHE A 443 -10.52 11.43 6.07
C PHE A 443 -11.95 10.98 5.70
N ALA A 444 -12.31 9.75 6.00
CA ALA A 444 -13.67 9.24 5.79
C ALA A 444 -14.75 10.04 6.55
N ALA A 445 -14.44 10.49 7.78
CA ALA A 445 -15.33 11.34 8.56
C ALA A 445 -15.58 12.73 7.92
N ARG A 446 -14.70 13.17 7.01
CA ARG A 446 -14.89 14.39 6.21
C ARG A 446 -15.91 14.21 5.08
N LYS A 447 -16.34 12.97 4.80
CA LYS A 447 -17.28 12.61 3.72
C LYS A 447 -16.81 13.12 2.36
N PRO A 448 -15.58 12.77 1.93
CA PRO A 448 -15.06 13.18 0.63
C PRO A 448 -15.95 12.69 -0.51
N ASP A 449 -15.75 13.24 -1.72
CA ASP A 449 -16.32 12.65 -2.91
C ASP A 449 -15.84 11.18 -3.02
N PRO A 450 -16.74 10.19 -3.23
CA PRO A 450 -16.38 8.76 -3.26
C PRO A 450 -15.22 8.43 -4.21
N ILE A 451 -15.11 9.13 -5.34
CA ILE A 451 -14.00 8.93 -6.29
C ILE A 451 -12.62 9.13 -5.65
N ARG A 452 -12.54 9.98 -4.60
CA ARG A 452 -11.30 10.25 -3.86
C ARG A 452 -10.78 9.04 -3.07
N THR A 453 -11.64 8.08 -2.79
CA THR A 453 -11.33 6.92 -1.94
C THR A 453 -10.76 5.74 -2.71
N ILE A 454 -10.87 5.74 -4.04
CA ILE A 454 -10.33 4.68 -4.88
C ILE A 454 -8.92 4.98 -5.40
N PHE A 455 -8.44 6.22 -5.28
CA PHE A 455 -7.06 6.56 -5.62
C PHE A 455 -6.14 6.33 -4.43
N SER A 456 -5.07 5.59 -4.66
CA SER A 456 -4.00 5.39 -3.69
C SER A 456 -2.75 6.18 -4.11
N PHE A 457 -2.08 6.75 -3.12
CA PHE A 457 -0.79 7.43 -3.29
C PHE A 457 0.15 6.90 -2.21
N GLY A 458 1.01 5.94 -2.59
CA GLY A 458 1.87 5.21 -1.65
C GLY A 458 2.67 6.15 -0.74
N GLY A 459 3.32 7.16 -1.31
CA GLY A 459 4.07 8.13 -0.51
C GLY A 459 3.21 8.97 0.44
N TYR A 460 1.93 9.25 0.12
CA TYR A 460 1.01 9.86 1.08
C TYR A 460 0.63 8.89 2.19
N THR A 461 0.30 7.67 1.86
CA THR A 461 -0.24 6.69 2.83
C THR A 461 0.88 6.14 3.72
N GLU A 462 1.92 5.57 3.12
CA GLU A 462 3.06 4.99 3.83
C GLU A 462 3.97 6.06 4.43
N GLY A 463 4.18 7.15 3.69
CA GLY A 463 4.96 8.29 4.18
C GLY A 463 4.33 8.95 5.40
N TRP A 464 2.98 9.06 5.45
CA TRP A 464 2.27 9.52 6.64
C TRP A 464 2.45 8.55 7.82
N ALA A 465 2.24 7.27 7.60
CA ALA A 465 2.37 6.26 8.65
C ALA A 465 3.81 6.21 9.17
N THR A 466 4.82 6.29 8.29
CA THR A 466 6.23 6.41 8.65
C THR A 466 6.52 7.70 9.42
N TYR A 467 5.95 8.85 9.00
CA TYR A 467 6.07 10.10 9.74
C TYR A 467 5.48 9.98 11.14
N CYS A 468 4.35 9.32 11.29
CA CYS A 468 3.70 9.06 12.57
C CYS A 468 4.50 8.06 13.42
N GLU A 469 5.07 7.03 12.82
CA GLU A 469 5.98 6.09 13.45
C GLU A 469 7.19 6.82 14.03
N MET A 470 7.84 7.69 13.24
CA MET A 470 8.99 8.48 13.68
C MET A 470 8.63 9.45 14.84
N LEU A 471 7.42 10.01 14.84
CA LEU A 471 6.93 10.82 15.97
C LEU A 471 6.66 9.97 17.21
N SER A 472 6.19 8.75 17.07
CA SER A 472 5.78 7.87 18.16
C SER A 472 6.93 7.47 19.08
N TYR A 473 8.17 7.48 18.62
CA TYR A 473 9.35 7.29 19.46
C TYR A 473 9.37 8.29 20.63
N TYR A 474 8.95 9.54 20.38
CA TYR A 474 8.91 10.59 21.40
C TYR A 474 7.70 10.47 22.35
N TYR A 475 6.68 9.69 21.97
CA TYR A 475 5.53 9.36 22.81
C TYR A 475 5.76 8.10 23.66
N ALA A 476 6.69 7.23 23.27
CA ALA A 476 6.92 5.96 23.92
C ALA A 476 7.34 6.12 25.40
N PRO A 477 6.88 5.22 26.29
CA PRO A 477 7.20 5.25 27.72
C PRO A 477 8.57 4.61 28.00
N VAL A 478 9.61 5.08 27.31
CA VAL A 478 11.00 4.65 27.46
C VAL A 478 11.91 5.86 27.66
N ASP A 479 13.20 5.61 27.96
CA ASP A 479 14.17 6.69 28.06
C ASP A 479 14.20 7.55 26.78
N LYS A 480 14.19 8.87 26.95
CA LYS A 480 14.07 9.82 25.81
C LYS A 480 15.31 9.84 24.93
N THR A 481 16.49 9.63 25.50
CA THR A 481 17.73 9.53 24.73
C THR A 481 17.74 8.26 23.90
N TYR A 482 17.34 7.14 24.51
CA TYR A 482 17.19 5.86 23.81
C TYR A 482 16.16 5.97 22.66
N ALA A 483 14.99 6.55 22.93
CA ALA A 483 13.95 6.76 21.92
C ALA A 483 14.45 7.59 20.74
N ALA A 484 15.13 8.71 21.00
CA ALA A 484 15.68 9.57 19.96
C ALA A 484 16.78 8.87 19.14
N MET A 485 17.64 8.07 19.78
CA MET A 485 18.65 7.27 19.08
C MET A 485 18.03 6.17 18.23
N ALA A 486 17.01 5.48 18.74
CA ALA A 486 16.30 4.44 18.01
C ALA A 486 15.58 5.03 16.79
N GLN A 487 14.90 6.16 16.92
CA GLN A 487 14.26 6.87 15.81
C GLN A 487 15.26 7.20 14.71
N LYS A 488 16.42 7.80 15.05
CA LYS A 488 17.44 8.16 14.06
C LYS A 488 18.04 6.94 13.38
N ASN A 489 18.24 5.86 14.11
CA ASN A 489 18.72 4.61 13.54
C ASN A 489 17.71 4.02 12.55
N THR A 490 16.41 4.02 12.87
CA THR A 490 15.37 3.56 11.94
C THR A 490 15.33 4.43 10.68
N SER A 491 15.41 5.76 10.82
CA SER A 491 15.49 6.68 9.68
C SER A 491 16.71 6.39 8.79
N LEU A 492 17.88 6.16 9.38
CA LEU A 492 19.11 5.80 8.63
C LEU A 492 18.95 4.48 7.85
N ILE A 493 18.33 3.47 8.45
CA ILE A 493 18.11 2.17 7.79
C ILE A 493 17.19 2.35 6.57
N LEU A 494 16.09 3.07 6.71
CA LEU A 494 15.20 3.38 5.59
C LEU A 494 15.92 4.18 4.49
N GLY A 495 16.78 5.12 4.87
CA GLY A 495 17.62 5.86 3.94
C GLY A 495 18.60 4.96 3.17
N LEU A 496 19.23 3.98 3.85
CA LEU A 496 20.11 3.02 3.20
C LEU A 496 19.36 2.14 2.18
N TYR A 497 18.19 1.65 2.54
CA TYR A 497 17.37 0.85 1.62
C TYR A 497 16.91 1.66 0.41
N SER A 498 16.48 2.91 0.64
CA SER A 498 16.10 3.82 -0.45
C SER A 498 17.25 4.15 -1.40
N LEU A 499 18.48 4.35 -0.87
CA LEU A 499 19.66 4.56 -1.71
C LEU A 499 20.08 3.29 -2.47
N ALA A 500 19.92 2.13 -1.85
CA ALA A 500 20.20 0.84 -2.51
C ALA A 500 19.20 0.57 -3.64
N ASP A 501 17.90 0.88 -3.44
CA ASP A 501 16.87 0.78 -4.45
C ASP A 501 17.19 1.64 -5.69
N ILE A 502 17.53 2.92 -5.48
CA ILE A 502 18.00 3.80 -6.56
C ILE A 502 19.28 3.25 -7.21
N GLY A 503 20.25 2.79 -6.41
CA GLY A 503 21.50 2.23 -6.91
C GLY A 503 21.28 1.02 -7.81
N ILE A 504 20.39 0.12 -7.41
CA ILE A 504 20.10 -1.11 -8.15
C ILE A 504 19.28 -0.81 -9.41
N HIS A 505 18.17 -0.06 -9.28
CA HIS A 505 17.21 0.09 -10.38
C HIS A 505 17.52 1.23 -11.33
N HIS A 506 18.30 2.25 -10.91
CA HIS A 506 18.65 3.40 -11.74
C HIS A 506 20.13 3.45 -12.12
N GLU A 507 21.04 3.10 -11.17
CA GLU A 507 22.49 3.23 -11.37
C GLU A 507 23.17 1.90 -11.75
N GLY A 508 22.45 0.79 -11.74
CA GLY A 508 22.92 -0.51 -12.21
C GLY A 508 23.80 -1.28 -11.21
N TRP A 509 23.62 -1.02 -9.91
CA TRP A 509 24.35 -1.81 -8.90
C TRP A 509 23.92 -3.27 -8.96
N GLY A 510 24.93 -4.15 -9.03
CA GLY A 510 24.76 -5.57 -8.78
C GLY A 510 24.90 -5.90 -7.29
N LEU A 511 24.84 -7.20 -6.97
CA LEU A 511 25.02 -7.68 -5.60
C LEU A 511 26.38 -7.27 -5.00
N SER A 512 27.45 -7.17 -5.80
CA SER A 512 28.80 -6.77 -5.35
C SER A 512 28.84 -5.33 -4.85
N GLU A 513 28.31 -4.39 -5.66
CA GLU A 513 28.22 -2.98 -5.32
C GLU A 513 27.30 -2.76 -4.13
N THR A 514 26.15 -3.44 -4.11
CA THR A 514 25.20 -3.42 -2.99
C THR A 514 25.84 -3.94 -1.71
N THR A 515 26.60 -5.03 -1.79
CA THR A 515 27.37 -5.57 -0.64
C THR A 515 28.39 -4.58 -0.13
N THR A 516 29.14 -3.94 -1.03
CA THR A 516 30.14 -2.93 -0.67
C THR A 516 29.48 -1.72 -0.01
N PHE A 517 28.34 -1.26 -0.56
CA PHE A 517 27.57 -0.16 0.00
C PHE A 517 27.10 -0.46 1.43
N PHE A 518 26.42 -1.57 1.67
CA PHE A 518 25.92 -1.92 3.00
C PHE A 518 27.06 -2.16 4.01
N ARG A 519 28.15 -2.80 3.59
CA ARG A 519 29.33 -3.00 4.45
C ARG A 519 29.99 -1.69 4.87
N SER A 520 30.08 -0.70 3.99
CA SER A 520 30.61 0.63 4.30
C SER A 520 29.78 1.37 5.36
N HIS A 521 28.50 0.98 5.52
CA HIS A 521 27.58 1.50 6.53
C HIS A 521 27.39 0.57 7.75
N GLY A 522 28.24 -0.46 7.89
CA GLY A 522 28.28 -1.32 9.08
C GLY A 522 27.37 -2.55 9.04
N ILE A 523 26.66 -2.79 7.94
CA ILE A 523 25.90 -4.02 7.70
C ILE A 523 26.83 -5.01 7.00
N THR A 524 27.29 -6.05 7.72
CA THR A 524 28.38 -6.92 7.24
C THR A 524 27.95 -8.35 6.92
N ASP A 525 26.74 -8.75 7.34
CA ASP A 525 26.23 -10.09 7.09
C ASP A 525 25.82 -10.25 5.63
N THR A 526 26.51 -11.18 4.94
CA THR A 526 26.38 -11.34 3.48
C THR A 526 25.03 -11.93 3.09
N ASP A 527 24.50 -12.86 3.89
CA ASP A 527 23.22 -13.51 3.58
C ASP A 527 22.08 -12.51 3.71
N SER A 528 22.11 -11.71 4.76
CA SER A 528 21.18 -10.61 4.95
C SER A 528 21.23 -9.55 3.84
N ILE A 529 22.45 -9.22 3.36
CA ILE A 529 22.58 -8.25 2.25
C ILE A 529 22.02 -8.84 0.95
N ARG A 530 22.24 -10.13 0.71
CA ARG A 530 21.65 -10.83 -0.45
C ARG A 530 20.13 -10.81 -0.38
N GLU A 531 19.56 -11.12 0.77
CA GLU A 531 18.12 -11.07 0.98
C GLU A 531 17.55 -9.67 0.70
N ILE A 532 18.20 -8.61 1.21
CA ILE A 532 17.80 -7.23 0.90
C ILE A 532 17.88 -6.95 -0.60
N TYR A 533 18.94 -7.39 -1.26
CA TYR A 533 19.12 -7.20 -2.70
C TYR A 533 17.98 -7.88 -3.49
N ASP A 534 17.68 -9.13 -3.16
CA ASP A 534 16.63 -9.91 -3.83
C ASP A 534 15.24 -9.30 -3.59
N LEU A 535 14.97 -8.79 -2.38
CA LEU A 535 13.73 -8.08 -2.05
C LEU A 535 13.59 -6.79 -2.86
N ILE A 536 14.65 -5.99 -2.96
CA ILE A 536 14.63 -4.75 -3.76
C ILE A 536 14.42 -5.06 -5.24
N ILE A 537 15.06 -6.09 -5.78
CA ILE A 537 14.87 -6.53 -7.18
C ILE A 537 13.41 -6.92 -7.43
N SER A 538 12.76 -7.57 -6.46
CA SER A 538 11.38 -8.08 -6.64
C SER A 538 10.30 -7.01 -6.49
N ASP A 539 10.59 -5.89 -5.84
CA ASP A 539 9.60 -4.81 -5.59
C ASP A 539 10.27 -3.42 -5.68
N PRO A 540 10.51 -2.94 -6.92
CA PRO A 540 11.16 -1.66 -7.17
C PRO A 540 10.38 -0.49 -6.59
N ALA A 541 11.09 0.51 -6.06
CA ALA A 541 10.55 1.73 -5.45
C ALA A 541 9.77 1.52 -4.14
N ASN A 542 9.63 0.29 -3.66
CA ASN A 542 8.84 -0.02 -2.46
C ASN A 542 9.35 0.76 -1.23
N TYR A 543 10.64 0.73 -0.95
CA TYR A 543 11.20 1.45 0.20
C TYR A 543 11.13 2.97 0.06
N LEU A 544 11.11 3.47 -1.19
CA LEU A 544 11.02 4.90 -1.44
C LEU A 544 9.65 5.46 -1.05
N LYS A 545 8.54 4.76 -1.26
CA LYS A 545 7.23 5.26 -0.84
C LYS A 545 7.17 5.57 0.67
N TYR A 546 7.82 4.75 1.50
CA TYR A 546 7.94 4.98 2.94
C TYR A 546 8.83 6.17 3.26
N TYR A 547 10.08 6.11 2.80
CA TYR A 547 11.07 7.08 3.24
C TYR A 547 10.98 8.42 2.53
N VAL A 548 10.81 8.42 1.20
CA VAL A 548 10.58 9.67 0.45
C VAL A 548 9.27 10.31 0.88
N GLY A 549 8.20 9.52 1.04
CA GLY A 549 6.94 10.03 1.56
C GLY A 549 7.11 10.70 2.94
N PHE A 550 7.82 10.06 3.87
CA PHE A 550 8.19 10.66 5.15
C PHE A 550 8.96 11.99 4.98
N LEU A 551 9.97 12.01 4.11
CA LEU A 551 10.79 13.20 3.87
C LEU A 551 9.97 14.34 3.25
N GLU A 552 9.06 14.04 2.33
CA GLU A 552 8.16 15.04 1.75
C GLU A 552 7.22 15.65 2.81
N PHE A 553 6.72 14.86 3.76
CA PHE A 553 5.97 15.42 4.92
C PHE A 553 6.85 16.32 5.79
N LEU A 554 8.12 15.98 6.00
CA LEU A 554 9.06 16.85 6.71
C LEU A 554 9.31 18.17 5.96
N GLU A 555 9.54 18.11 4.66
CA GLU A 555 9.74 19.30 3.81
C GLU A 555 8.47 20.16 3.73
N LEU A 556 7.29 19.53 3.64
CA LEU A 556 6.01 20.25 3.69
C LEU A 556 5.81 20.95 5.04
N LYS A 557 6.17 20.27 6.13
CA LYS A 557 6.10 20.84 7.49
C LYS A 557 7.07 22.01 7.66
N LYS A 558 8.30 21.89 7.18
CA LYS A 558 9.28 23.00 7.18
C LYS A 558 8.71 24.23 6.45
N ALA A 559 8.15 24.02 5.26
CA ALA A 559 7.51 25.10 4.49
C ALA A 559 6.29 25.71 5.21
N ALA A 560 5.51 24.89 5.91
CA ALA A 560 4.39 25.39 6.72
C ALA A 560 4.87 26.22 7.93
N VAL A 561 5.94 25.79 8.60
CA VAL A 561 6.58 26.59 9.68
C VAL A 561 7.03 27.93 9.17
N GLU A 562 7.75 27.97 8.07
CA GLU A 562 8.22 29.22 7.45
C GLU A 562 7.07 30.14 7.04
N LYS A 563 6.03 29.59 6.41
CA LYS A 563 4.91 30.37 5.88
C LYS A 563 3.94 30.85 6.97
N TRP A 564 3.68 30.03 7.97
CA TRP A 564 2.70 30.36 9.01
C TRP A 564 3.33 31.04 10.24
N ASP A 565 4.64 31.01 10.37
CA ASP A 565 5.42 31.65 11.42
C ASP A 565 4.79 31.43 12.83
N SER A 566 4.46 32.52 13.53
CA SER A 566 3.83 32.47 14.87
C SER A 566 2.46 31.77 14.89
N HIS A 567 1.81 31.57 13.76
CA HIS A 567 0.53 30.87 13.63
C HIS A 567 0.69 29.36 13.38
N PHE A 568 1.93 28.86 13.35
CA PHE A 568 2.18 27.44 13.20
C PHE A 568 1.84 26.68 14.48
N SER A 569 1.15 25.54 14.33
CA SER A 569 1.08 24.49 15.35
C SER A 569 1.07 23.13 14.68
N GLN A 570 1.54 22.11 15.39
CA GLN A 570 1.49 20.73 14.90
C GLN A 570 0.06 20.33 14.50
N GLN A 571 -0.91 20.66 15.35
CA GLN A 571 -2.31 20.32 15.12
C GLN A 571 -2.86 21.02 13.88
N ARG A 572 -2.50 22.29 13.62
CA ARG A 572 -2.90 23.00 12.39
C ARG A 572 -2.30 22.33 11.16
N PHE A 573 -1.01 21.99 11.22
CA PHE A 573 -0.34 21.32 10.12
C PHE A 573 -0.97 19.97 9.80
N HIS A 574 -1.11 19.10 10.81
CA HIS A 574 -1.71 17.79 10.61
C HIS A 574 -3.16 17.89 10.11
N LYS A 575 -3.93 18.86 10.64
CA LYS A 575 -5.29 19.10 10.18
C LYS A 575 -5.33 19.51 8.70
N ALA A 576 -4.48 20.43 8.28
CA ALA A 576 -4.44 20.91 6.90
C ALA A 576 -4.11 19.79 5.91
N VAL A 577 -3.15 18.92 6.24
CA VAL A 577 -2.79 17.75 5.44
C VAL A 577 -3.93 16.73 5.37
N LEU A 578 -4.48 16.36 6.52
CA LEU A 578 -5.51 15.32 6.62
C LEU A 578 -6.87 15.76 6.04
N ASP A 579 -7.19 17.05 6.06
CA ASP A 579 -8.41 17.59 5.44
C ASP A 579 -8.36 17.46 3.90
N ILE A 580 -7.17 17.53 3.31
CA ILE A 580 -6.96 17.29 1.89
C ILE A 580 -7.13 15.79 1.59
N GLY A 581 -6.55 14.92 2.42
CA GLY A 581 -6.56 13.46 2.22
C GLY A 581 -5.58 12.99 1.14
N PRO A 582 -5.71 11.73 0.66
CA PRO A 582 -4.78 11.14 -0.31
C PRO A 582 -4.62 12.00 -1.57
N ALA A 583 -3.38 12.39 -1.84
CA ALA A 583 -3.01 13.19 -3.02
C ALA A 583 -1.48 13.18 -3.23
N PRO A 584 -0.98 13.44 -4.44
CA PRO A 584 0.43 13.72 -4.70
C PRO A 584 0.93 14.94 -3.92
N PHE A 585 2.22 14.96 -3.59
CA PHE A 585 2.80 16.01 -2.72
C PHE A 585 2.73 17.42 -3.30
N GLU A 586 2.75 17.58 -4.61
CA GLU A 586 2.56 18.88 -5.24
C GLU A 586 1.17 19.47 -4.94
N ILE A 587 0.13 18.64 -5.04
CA ILE A 587 -1.25 19.02 -4.71
C ILE A 587 -1.37 19.30 -3.22
N LEU A 588 -0.85 18.41 -2.38
CA LEU A 588 -0.82 18.61 -0.91
C LEU A 588 -0.17 19.94 -0.55
N ARG A 589 0.99 20.24 -1.12
CA ARG A 589 1.74 21.48 -0.87
C ARG A 589 0.93 22.70 -1.26
N GLY A 590 0.34 22.68 -2.46
CA GLY A 590 -0.46 23.79 -2.97
C GLY A 590 -1.63 24.14 -2.02
N PHE A 591 -2.40 23.16 -1.61
CA PHE A 591 -3.58 23.38 -0.76
C PHE A 591 -3.24 23.55 0.73
N THR A 592 -2.28 22.79 1.28
CA THR A 592 -1.84 22.96 2.68
C THR A 592 -1.34 24.36 2.93
N LEU A 593 -0.45 24.85 2.08
CA LEU A 593 0.14 26.18 2.26
C LEU A 593 -0.82 27.32 1.92
N SER A 594 -1.88 27.07 1.13
CA SER A 594 -2.90 28.08 0.80
C SER A 594 -4.05 28.12 1.81
N ALA A 595 -4.11 27.19 2.76
CA ALA A 595 -5.15 27.17 3.80
C ALA A 595 -5.08 28.45 4.64
N ASN A 596 -6.05 29.34 4.41
CA ASN A 596 -6.22 30.55 5.20
C ASN A 596 -6.58 30.21 6.66
N ASN A 597 -6.26 31.10 7.58
CA ASN A 597 -6.49 31.02 9.04
C ASN A 597 -7.92 30.68 9.43
#